data_0fdb737fb980d926c83f1952674aba33
#
_entry.id   0fdb737fb980d926c83f1952674aba33
#
_cell.length_a   1.000
_cell.length_b   1.000
_cell.length_c   1.000
_cell.angle_alpha   90.00
_cell.angle_beta   90.00
_cell.angle_gamma   90.00
#
_symmetry.space_group_name_H-M   'P 1'
#
loop_
_entity.id
_entity.type
_entity.pdbx_description
1 polymer ?
#
loop_
_entity_poly.entity_id
_entity_poly.type
_entity_poly.pdbx_seq_one_letter_code
_entity_poly.pdbx_strand_id
1 'polypeptide(L)'
;MNKIFISTYDERIEQFIQMKKSLGFKYTKEIQILSLMDRLAYERGETSLGITKEFADKWSEINPDHTENYRYTKMQKMAMFSAYLVDIGIPSYIPKLPPPRKDRYTLPYIYSKEEILALFEGSDKLFLNIMTYSSMIFSMPALIRLLYATGLRIGEALALKEEDINLDEKYLIVKDSKNGKERMIPFSESINEVLLK
;
A
#
# COMPACT_ATOMS: atom_id res chain seq x y z
N MET A 1 -26.34 -0.19 4.10
CA MET A 1 -24.93 -0.35 3.68
C MET A 1 -24.70 0.47 2.42
N ASN A 2 -23.79 1.44 2.43
CA ASN A 2 -23.46 2.16 1.20
C ASN A 2 -22.78 1.20 0.24
N LYS A 3 -23.38 0.99 -0.92
CA LYS A 3 -22.83 0.16 -2.00
C LYS A 3 -21.57 0.84 -2.52
N ILE A 4 -20.45 0.11 -2.55
CA ILE A 4 -19.13 0.65 -2.98
C ILE A 4 -19.10 0.78 -4.51
N PHE A 5 -19.79 -0.13 -5.22
CA PHE A 5 -19.88 -0.18 -6.68
C PHE A 5 -21.33 0.10 -7.09
N ILE A 6 -21.52 0.85 -8.19
CA ILE A 6 -22.83 1.41 -8.59
C ILE A 6 -23.13 1.24 -10.08
N SER A 7 -22.18 0.78 -10.89
CA SER A 7 -22.35 0.60 -12.35
C SER A 7 -22.89 -0.79 -12.69
N THR A 8 -22.98 -1.09 -13.99
CA THR A 8 -23.30 -2.42 -14.51
C THR A 8 -22.25 -3.48 -14.14
N TYR A 9 -21.07 -3.07 -13.68
CA TYR A 9 -19.98 -3.98 -13.28
C TYR A 9 -20.02 -4.36 -11.81
N ASP A 10 -20.89 -3.78 -10.98
CA ASP A 10 -20.89 -3.87 -9.52
C ASP A 10 -20.76 -5.32 -9.00
N GLU A 11 -21.68 -6.19 -9.38
CA GLU A 11 -21.68 -7.60 -9.00
C GLU A 11 -20.41 -8.33 -9.47
N ARG A 12 -19.95 -8.04 -10.68
CA ARG A 12 -18.78 -8.70 -11.27
C ARG A 12 -17.48 -8.25 -10.63
N ILE A 13 -17.39 -6.98 -10.24
CA ILE A 13 -16.26 -6.46 -9.47
C ILE A 13 -16.21 -7.12 -8.09
N GLU A 14 -17.35 -7.24 -7.41
CA GLU A 14 -17.40 -7.91 -6.11
C GLU A 14 -16.98 -9.38 -6.21
N GLN A 15 -17.49 -10.12 -7.18
CA GLN A 15 -17.09 -11.51 -7.45
C GLN A 15 -15.58 -11.63 -7.75
N PHE A 16 -15.06 -10.74 -8.58
CA PHE A 16 -13.63 -10.68 -8.89
C PHE A 16 -12.77 -10.45 -7.65
N ILE A 17 -13.17 -9.50 -6.79
CA ILE A 17 -12.47 -9.21 -5.53
C ILE A 17 -12.50 -10.43 -4.61
N GLN A 18 -13.64 -11.09 -4.46
CA GLN A 18 -13.76 -12.29 -3.63
C GLN A 18 -12.88 -13.43 -4.16
N MET A 19 -12.86 -13.66 -5.45
CA MET A 19 -11.97 -14.64 -6.08
C MET A 19 -10.50 -14.31 -5.78
N LYS A 20 -10.07 -13.02 -5.90
CA LYS A 20 -8.70 -12.63 -5.57
C LYS A 20 -8.35 -12.83 -4.09
N LYS A 21 -9.30 -12.53 -3.18
CA LYS A 21 -9.12 -12.75 -1.75
C LYS A 21 -9.03 -14.25 -1.40
N SER A 22 -9.84 -15.10 -2.02
CA SER A 22 -9.77 -16.56 -1.81
C SER A 22 -8.44 -17.17 -2.28
N LEU A 23 -7.76 -16.51 -3.23
CA LEU A 23 -6.41 -16.85 -3.68
C LEU A 23 -5.30 -16.27 -2.77
N GLY A 24 -5.65 -15.67 -1.62
CA GLY A 24 -4.69 -15.14 -0.64
C GLY A 24 -4.21 -13.71 -0.89
N PHE A 25 -4.76 -12.99 -1.87
CA PHE A 25 -4.39 -11.59 -2.10
C PHE A 25 -5.14 -10.66 -1.13
N LYS A 26 -4.43 -9.71 -0.47
CA LYS A 26 -5.07 -8.71 0.42
C LYS A 26 -6.05 -7.78 -0.31
N TYR A 27 -5.78 -7.45 -1.55
CA TYR A 27 -6.62 -6.72 -2.52
C TYR A 27 -7.31 -5.45 -1.97
N THR A 28 -6.59 -4.66 -1.17
CA THR A 28 -7.14 -3.45 -0.52
C THR A 28 -6.99 -2.19 -1.37
N LYS A 29 -5.79 -1.94 -1.91
CA LYS A 29 -5.53 -0.78 -2.79
C LYS A 29 -6.20 -0.92 -4.15
N GLU A 30 -6.33 -2.14 -4.62
CA GLU A 30 -6.97 -2.48 -5.90
C GLU A 30 -8.45 -2.13 -5.91
N ILE A 31 -9.13 -2.27 -4.77
CA ILE A 31 -10.54 -1.89 -4.61
C ILE A 31 -10.74 -0.40 -4.94
N GLN A 32 -9.81 0.47 -4.53
CA GLN A 32 -9.90 1.91 -4.83
C GLN A 32 -9.83 2.17 -6.35
N ILE A 33 -8.94 1.49 -7.06
CA ILE A 33 -8.83 1.64 -8.52
C ILE A 33 -10.08 1.09 -9.21
N LEU A 34 -10.59 -0.05 -8.77
CA LEU A 34 -11.82 -0.62 -9.32
C LEU A 34 -13.04 0.26 -9.02
N SER A 35 -13.10 0.91 -7.86
CA SER A 35 -14.20 1.84 -7.57
C SER A 35 -14.16 3.10 -8.43
N LEU A 36 -12.97 3.59 -8.78
CA LEU A 36 -12.84 4.70 -9.72
C LEU A 36 -13.27 4.29 -11.13
N MET A 37 -12.94 3.06 -11.55
CA MET A 37 -13.36 2.51 -12.84
C MET A 37 -14.89 2.35 -12.90
N ASP A 38 -15.48 1.80 -11.85
CA ASP A 38 -16.92 1.62 -11.70
C ASP A 38 -17.67 2.96 -11.75
N ARG A 39 -17.16 3.96 -11.03
CA ARG A 39 -17.73 5.31 -11.06
C ARG A 39 -17.68 5.91 -12.47
N LEU A 40 -16.55 5.81 -13.18
CA LEU A 40 -16.45 6.28 -14.55
C LEU A 40 -17.45 5.57 -15.46
N ALA A 41 -17.64 4.26 -15.29
CA ALA A 41 -18.61 3.49 -16.06
C ALA A 41 -20.04 3.98 -15.81
N TYR A 42 -20.37 4.24 -14.55
CA TYR A 42 -21.68 4.79 -14.17
C TYR A 42 -21.92 6.19 -14.77
N GLU A 43 -20.95 7.10 -14.65
CA GLU A 43 -21.01 8.46 -15.18
C GLU A 43 -21.17 8.49 -16.71
N ARG A 44 -20.61 7.50 -17.41
CA ARG A 44 -20.74 7.35 -18.86
C ARG A 44 -22.02 6.62 -19.29
N GLY A 45 -22.75 6.05 -18.36
CA GLY A 45 -23.94 5.23 -18.66
C GLY A 45 -23.58 3.95 -19.43
N GLU A 46 -22.46 3.31 -19.11
CA GLU A 46 -22.08 2.03 -19.72
C GLU A 46 -23.14 0.96 -19.39
N THR A 47 -23.66 0.32 -20.43
CA THR A 47 -24.69 -0.72 -20.31
C THR A 47 -24.17 -2.12 -20.63
N SER A 48 -22.98 -2.23 -21.26
CA SER A 48 -22.34 -3.49 -21.56
C SER A 48 -21.88 -4.17 -20.27
N LEU A 49 -22.06 -5.49 -20.16
CA LEU A 49 -21.50 -6.29 -19.06
C LEU A 49 -20.00 -6.52 -19.20
N GLY A 50 -19.44 -6.35 -20.39
CA GLY A 50 -18.02 -6.45 -20.66
C GLY A 50 -17.38 -5.08 -20.93
N ILE A 51 -16.09 -4.98 -20.71
CA ILE A 51 -15.31 -3.78 -21.03
C ILE A 51 -15.31 -3.57 -22.55
N THR A 52 -15.78 -2.42 -23.03
CA THR A 52 -15.67 -2.02 -24.43
C THR A 52 -14.31 -1.39 -24.71
N LYS A 53 -13.92 -1.36 -25.98
CA LYS A 53 -12.67 -0.69 -26.38
C LYS A 53 -12.75 0.81 -26.08
N GLU A 54 -13.89 1.43 -26.36
CA GLU A 54 -14.16 2.85 -26.15
C GLU A 54 -14.04 3.21 -24.66
N PHE A 55 -14.53 2.34 -23.78
CA PHE A 55 -14.39 2.53 -22.34
C PHE A 55 -12.94 2.38 -21.88
N ALA A 56 -12.22 1.39 -22.41
CA ALA A 56 -10.79 1.18 -22.08
C ALA A 56 -9.94 2.35 -22.58
N ASP A 57 -10.21 2.89 -23.76
CA ASP A 57 -9.52 4.04 -24.30
C ASP A 57 -9.75 5.28 -23.42
N LYS A 58 -10.99 5.52 -22.98
CA LYS A 58 -11.33 6.60 -22.04
C LYS A 58 -10.64 6.45 -20.68
N TRP A 59 -10.62 5.23 -20.14
CA TRP A 59 -9.91 4.94 -18.89
C TRP A 59 -8.41 5.19 -18.98
N SER A 60 -7.83 5.00 -20.16
CA SER A 60 -6.40 5.19 -20.42
C SER A 60 -5.99 6.65 -20.63
N GLU A 61 -6.95 7.56 -20.79
CA GLU A 61 -6.64 8.98 -21.02
C GLU A 61 -5.66 9.53 -20.01
N ILE A 62 -4.74 10.35 -20.54
CA ILE A 62 -3.66 10.93 -19.75
C ILE A 62 -4.22 12.00 -18.83
N ASN A 63 -4.09 11.79 -17.53
CA ASN A 63 -4.27 12.84 -16.54
C ASN A 63 -2.86 13.35 -16.15
N PRO A 64 -2.58 14.65 -16.31
CA PRO A 64 -1.27 15.23 -15.97
C PRO A 64 -0.83 14.97 -14.52
N ASP A 65 -1.78 14.88 -13.60
CA ASP A 65 -1.54 14.66 -12.17
C ASP A 65 -1.14 13.20 -11.85
N HIS A 66 -1.32 12.30 -12.80
CA HIS A 66 -1.03 10.88 -12.59
C HIS A 66 0.40 10.53 -13.03
N THR A 67 1.15 9.92 -12.11
CA THR A 67 2.45 9.32 -12.46
C THR A 67 2.28 8.20 -13.50
N GLU A 68 3.29 7.95 -14.32
CA GLU A 68 3.26 6.85 -15.30
C GLU A 68 3.04 5.48 -14.63
N ASN A 69 3.63 5.27 -13.46
CA ASN A 69 3.46 4.04 -12.70
C ASN A 69 2.00 3.86 -12.23
N TYR A 70 1.35 4.94 -11.80
CA TYR A 70 -0.06 4.89 -11.43
C TYR A 70 -0.95 4.59 -12.66
N ARG A 71 -0.66 5.21 -13.81
CA ARG A 71 -1.36 4.92 -15.08
C ARG A 71 -1.21 3.47 -15.50
N TYR A 72 0.02 2.94 -15.44
CA TYR A 72 0.27 1.52 -15.68
C TYR A 72 -0.55 0.63 -14.75
N THR A 73 -0.55 0.93 -13.46
CA THR A 73 -1.32 0.17 -12.45
C THR A 73 -2.83 0.23 -12.73
N LYS A 74 -3.38 1.38 -13.08
CA LYS A 74 -4.79 1.53 -13.49
C LYS A 74 -5.12 0.61 -14.66
N MET A 75 -4.33 0.65 -15.71
CA MET A 75 -4.54 -0.18 -16.91
C MET A 75 -4.40 -1.66 -16.60
N GLN A 76 -3.43 -2.03 -15.78
CA GLN A 76 -3.23 -3.41 -15.34
C GLN A 76 -4.46 -3.96 -14.60
N LYS A 77 -5.05 -3.17 -13.69
CA LYS A 77 -6.24 -3.62 -12.93
C LYS A 77 -7.45 -3.78 -13.86
N MET A 78 -7.66 -2.87 -14.81
CA MET A 78 -8.69 -3.05 -15.84
C MET A 78 -8.44 -4.30 -16.69
N ALA A 79 -7.22 -4.51 -17.18
CA ALA A 79 -6.89 -5.69 -17.99
C ALA A 79 -7.14 -7.00 -17.23
N MET A 80 -6.77 -7.04 -15.93
CA MET A 80 -7.03 -8.22 -15.07
C MET A 80 -8.52 -8.46 -14.86
N PHE A 81 -9.31 -7.42 -14.65
CA PHE A 81 -10.76 -7.53 -14.53
C PHE A 81 -11.41 -7.94 -15.85
N SER A 82 -10.97 -7.36 -16.96
CA SER A 82 -11.45 -7.70 -18.29
C SER A 82 -11.15 -9.16 -18.66
N ALA A 83 -9.95 -9.65 -18.34
CA ALA A 83 -9.61 -11.05 -18.51
C ALA A 83 -10.51 -11.98 -17.68
N TYR A 84 -10.78 -11.63 -16.43
CA TYR A 84 -11.73 -12.34 -15.59
C TYR A 84 -13.14 -12.40 -16.21
N LEU A 85 -13.63 -11.29 -16.79
CA LEU A 85 -14.93 -11.28 -17.47
C LEU A 85 -14.94 -12.26 -18.65
N VAL A 86 -13.87 -12.30 -19.44
CA VAL A 86 -13.73 -13.28 -20.54
C VAL A 86 -13.73 -14.72 -20.00
N ASP A 87 -12.99 -14.99 -18.92
CA ASP A 87 -12.92 -16.32 -18.30
C ASP A 87 -14.29 -16.83 -17.82
N ILE A 88 -15.17 -15.92 -17.39
CA ILE A 88 -16.55 -16.29 -16.99
C ILE A 88 -17.56 -16.21 -18.15
N GLY A 89 -17.10 -16.08 -19.40
CA GLY A 89 -17.93 -16.10 -20.60
C GLY A 89 -18.55 -14.76 -21.02
N ILE A 90 -18.13 -13.64 -20.42
CA ILE A 90 -18.59 -12.30 -20.80
C ILE A 90 -17.59 -11.70 -21.80
N PRO A 91 -17.95 -11.47 -23.08
CA PRO A 91 -17.08 -10.86 -24.06
C PRO A 91 -16.59 -9.50 -23.58
N SER A 92 -15.26 -9.32 -23.53
CA SER A 92 -14.66 -8.12 -22.99
C SER A 92 -13.36 -7.77 -23.72
N TYR A 93 -13.12 -6.49 -23.96
CA TYR A 93 -11.87 -6.01 -24.53
C TYR A 93 -10.78 -6.01 -23.46
N ILE A 94 -9.70 -6.74 -23.69
CA ILE A 94 -8.54 -6.76 -22.80
C ILE A 94 -7.53 -5.73 -23.32
N PRO A 95 -7.31 -4.61 -22.60
CA PRO A 95 -6.38 -3.59 -23.06
C PRO A 95 -4.94 -4.10 -23.02
N LYS A 96 -4.18 -3.77 -24.07
CA LYS A 96 -2.74 -4.04 -24.09
C LYS A 96 -2.03 -3.10 -23.12
N LEU A 97 -1.22 -3.70 -22.25
CA LEU A 97 -0.39 -2.89 -21.35
C LEU A 97 0.82 -2.33 -22.09
N PRO A 98 1.22 -1.09 -21.79
CA PRO A 98 2.51 -0.59 -22.27
C PRO A 98 3.63 -1.47 -21.69
N PRO A 99 4.80 -1.52 -22.36
CA PRO A 99 5.93 -2.27 -21.80
C PRO A 99 6.24 -1.73 -20.39
N PRO A 100 6.58 -2.63 -19.45
CA PRO A 100 6.97 -2.20 -18.11
C PRO A 100 8.15 -1.23 -18.25
N ARG A 101 8.05 -0.11 -17.55
CA ARG A 101 9.12 0.87 -17.54
C ARG A 101 10.39 0.18 -17.03
N LYS A 102 11.49 0.33 -17.74
CA LYS A 102 12.80 0.00 -17.19
C LYS A 102 12.96 0.90 -15.96
N ASP A 103 12.93 0.29 -14.79
CA ASP A 103 13.11 1.01 -13.53
C ASP A 103 14.34 1.89 -13.67
N ARG A 104 14.17 3.19 -13.55
CA ARG A 104 15.30 4.04 -13.22
C ARG A 104 15.70 3.58 -11.82
N TYR A 105 16.76 2.80 -11.73
CA TYR A 105 17.37 2.46 -10.46
C TYR A 105 17.74 3.77 -9.77
N THR A 106 16.81 4.27 -8.98
CA THR A 106 17.12 5.35 -8.05
C THR A 106 17.90 4.69 -6.95
N LEU A 107 19.21 4.88 -6.96
CA LEU A 107 20.05 4.40 -5.87
C LEU A 107 19.52 5.05 -4.58
N PRO A 108 19.25 4.25 -3.55
CA PRO A 108 18.81 4.81 -2.27
C PRO A 108 19.95 5.69 -1.71
N TYR A 109 19.58 6.81 -1.13
CA TYR A 109 20.53 7.64 -0.40
C TYR A 109 20.96 6.89 0.86
N ILE A 110 22.28 6.79 1.06
CA ILE A 110 22.87 6.16 2.25
C ILE A 110 23.30 7.27 3.18
N TYR A 111 22.64 7.39 4.32
CA TYR A 111 22.96 8.41 5.32
C TYR A 111 24.31 8.15 5.98
N SER A 112 25.11 9.21 6.20
CA SER A 112 26.31 9.15 7.02
C SER A 112 25.95 9.01 8.50
N LYS A 113 26.96 8.67 9.33
CA LYS A 113 26.74 8.61 10.79
C LYS A 113 26.31 9.96 11.37
N GLU A 114 26.91 11.04 10.89
CA GLU A 114 26.62 12.40 11.30
C GLU A 114 25.17 12.78 10.95
N GLU A 115 24.71 12.41 9.77
CA GLU A 115 23.31 12.64 9.35
C GLU A 115 22.31 11.84 10.19
N ILE A 116 22.65 10.58 10.52
CA ILE A 116 21.81 9.76 11.41
C ILE A 116 21.74 10.37 12.82
N LEU A 117 22.87 10.83 13.37
CA LEU A 117 22.87 11.51 14.66
C LEU A 117 22.07 12.80 14.62
N ALA A 118 22.17 13.59 13.56
CA ALA A 118 21.36 14.78 13.37
C ALA A 118 19.86 14.48 13.28
N LEU A 119 19.47 13.36 12.65
CA LEU A 119 18.08 12.90 12.65
C LEU A 119 17.59 12.53 14.05
N PHE A 120 18.41 11.86 14.87
CA PHE A 120 18.08 11.55 16.25
C PHE A 120 17.89 12.83 17.08
N GLU A 121 18.87 13.74 17.04
CA GLU A 121 18.78 15.01 17.74
C GLU A 121 17.60 15.85 17.28
N GLY A 122 17.30 15.87 15.99
CA GLY A 122 16.14 16.56 15.43
C GLY A 122 14.83 15.97 15.94
N SER A 123 14.74 14.64 16.04
CA SER A 123 13.56 13.97 16.57
C SER A 123 13.35 14.23 18.07
N ASP A 124 14.43 14.31 18.85
CA ASP A 124 14.38 14.60 20.28
C ASP A 124 13.94 16.07 20.57
N LYS A 125 14.15 16.97 19.61
CA LYS A 125 13.78 18.38 19.69
C LYS A 125 12.36 18.68 19.17
N LEU A 126 11.57 17.66 18.81
CA LEU A 126 10.20 17.88 18.38
C LEU A 126 9.35 18.44 19.54
N PHE A 127 8.74 19.59 19.32
CA PHE A 127 7.88 20.25 20.30
C PHE A 127 6.41 19.98 19.98
N LEU A 128 5.63 19.78 21.05
CA LEU A 128 4.17 19.84 20.99
C LEU A 128 3.76 21.29 20.67
N ASN A 129 3.36 21.56 19.45
CA ASN A 129 2.59 22.76 19.18
C ASN A 129 1.16 22.51 19.68
N ILE A 130 0.59 23.48 20.43
CA ILE A 130 -0.71 23.40 21.12
C ILE A 130 -1.87 22.93 20.20
N MET A 131 -1.71 23.04 18.89
CA MET A 131 -2.70 22.59 17.91
C MET A 131 -2.54 21.14 17.41
N THR A 132 -1.49 20.42 17.80
CA THR A 132 -1.25 19.05 17.32
C THR A 132 -1.22 18.10 18.50
N TYR A 133 -2.38 17.62 18.92
CA TYR A 133 -2.53 16.50 19.85
C TYR A 133 -2.13 15.18 19.15
N SER A 134 -0.88 15.09 18.74
CA SER A 134 -0.39 13.87 18.10
C SER A 134 0.55 13.17 19.08
N SER A 135 0.10 12.02 19.59
CA SER A 135 0.94 11.04 20.31
C SER A 135 2.18 10.64 19.50
N MET A 136 2.14 10.85 18.19
CA MET A 136 3.23 10.58 17.27
C MET A 136 4.53 11.35 17.63
N ILE A 137 4.45 12.53 18.20
CA ILE A 137 5.63 13.31 18.60
C ILE A 137 6.41 12.59 19.71
N PHE A 138 5.71 11.97 20.64
CA PHE A 138 6.35 11.22 21.73
C PHE A 138 6.98 9.90 21.25
N SER A 139 6.35 9.23 20.29
CA SER A 139 6.85 7.96 19.77
C SER A 139 7.89 8.10 18.65
N MET A 140 8.00 9.28 18.01
CA MET A 140 8.90 9.49 16.87
C MET A 140 10.38 9.23 17.20
N PRO A 141 10.95 9.72 18.32
CA PRO A 141 12.34 9.45 18.67
C PRO A 141 12.64 7.96 18.85
N ALA A 142 11.71 7.23 19.48
CA ALA A 142 11.83 5.77 19.64
C ALA A 142 11.69 5.04 18.30
N LEU A 143 10.71 5.43 17.49
CA LEU A 143 10.46 4.83 16.18
C LEU A 143 11.65 4.97 15.23
N ILE A 144 12.24 6.16 15.11
CA ILE A 144 13.39 6.38 14.22
C ILE A 144 14.59 5.52 14.66
N ARG A 145 14.88 5.47 15.95
CA ARG A 145 15.96 4.65 16.50
C ARG A 145 15.70 3.16 16.31
N LEU A 146 14.47 2.72 16.53
CA LEU A 146 14.06 1.33 16.30
C LEU A 146 14.24 0.93 14.83
N LEU A 147 13.76 1.76 13.90
CA LEU A 147 13.93 1.51 12.46
C LEU A 147 15.40 1.41 12.06
N TYR A 148 16.24 2.32 12.56
CA TYR A 148 17.67 2.31 12.28
C TYR A 148 18.38 1.08 12.81
N ALA A 149 18.09 0.69 14.06
CA ALA A 149 18.77 -0.40 14.74
C ALA A 149 18.32 -1.80 14.23
N THR A 150 17.05 -1.94 13.82
CA THR A 150 16.47 -3.25 13.51
C THR A 150 16.26 -3.49 12.03
N GLY A 151 16.30 -2.45 11.19
CA GLY A 151 15.98 -2.55 9.77
C GLY A 151 14.52 -2.92 9.48
N LEU A 152 13.60 -2.68 10.43
CA LEU A 152 12.16 -2.88 10.23
C LEU A 152 11.63 -2.00 9.09
N ARG A 153 10.64 -2.53 8.36
CA ARG A 153 9.83 -1.65 7.51
C ARG A 153 8.95 -0.77 8.39
N ILE A 154 8.71 0.47 7.94
CA ILE A 154 7.85 1.41 8.69
C ILE A 154 6.48 0.80 9.05
N GLY A 155 5.85 0.07 8.13
CA GLY A 155 4.58 -0.59 8.39
C GLY A 155 4.66 -1.74 9.40
N GLU A 156 5.79 -2.43 9.51
CA GLU A 156 6.04 -3.46 10.52
C GLU A 156 6.23 -2.82 11.89
N ALA A 157 7.03 -1.74 11.96
CA ALA A 157 7.24 -1.03 13.22
C ALA A 157 5.95 -0.40 13.78
N LEU A 158 5.12 0.20 12.92
CA LEU A 158 3.83 0.78 13.31
C LEU A 158 2.76 -0.26 13.68
N ALA A 159 2.94 -1.52 13.29
CA ALA A 159 2.04 -2.62 13.62
C ALA A 159 2.45 -3.39 14.87
N LEU A 160 3.63 -3.09 15.45
CA LEU A 160 4.09 -3.73 16.69
C LEU A 160 3.13 -3.42 17.84
N LYS A 161 2.91 -4.43 18.63
CA LYS A 161 2.17 -4.34 19.89
C LYS A 161 3.12 -4.64 21.06
N GLU A 162 2.73 -4.24 22.25
CA GLU A 162 3.49 -4.52 23.47
C GLU A 162 3.79 -6.01 23.64
N GLU A 163 2.83 -6.87 23.32
CA GLU A 163 2.97 -8.34 23.37
C GLU A 163 4.00 -8.92 22.37
N ASP A 164 4.42 -8.13 21.40
CA ASP A 164 5.41 -8.54 20.39
C ASP A 164 6.84 -8.18 20.79
N ILE A 165 7.03 -7.50 21.92
CA ILE A 165 8.32 -6.99 22.37
C ILE A 165 8.68 -7.65 23.71
N ASN A 166 9.82 -8.33 23.75
CA ASN A 166 10.39 -8.87 24.98
C ASN A 166 11.58 -7.99 25.40
N LEU A 167 11.37 -7.15 26.41
CA LEU A 167 12.38 -6.21 26.89
C LEU A 167 13.45 -6.92 27.74
N ASP A 168 13.12 -8.01 28.41
CA ASP A 168 14.07 -8.77 29.24
C ASP A 168 15.09 -9.51 28.39
N GLU A 169 14.63 -10.21 27.36
CA GLU A 169 15.46 -10.96 26.43
C GLU A 169 15.88 -10.15 25.18
N LYS A 170 15.41 -8.90 25.06
CA LYS A 170 15.79 -7.92 24.03
C LYS A 170 15.57 -8.40 22.59
N TYR A 171 14.38 -8.87 22.33
CA TYR A 171 13.93 -9.18 20.97
C TYR A 171 12.50 -8.69 20.73
N LEU A 172 12.15 -8.59 19.46
CA LEU A 172 10.78 -8.36 19.01
C LEU A 172 10.38 -9.39 17.96
N ILE A 173 9.09 -9.65 17.86
CA ILE A 173 8.50 -10.57 16.87
C ILE A 173 7.72 -9.75 15.85
N VAL A 174 8.16 -9.82 14.59
CA VAL A 174 7.41 -9.24 13.48
C VAL A 174 6.41 -10.27 13.00
N LYS A 175 5.14 -10.02 13.25
CA LYS A 175 4.01 -10.78 12.71
C LYS A 175 3.58 -10.18 11.38
N ASP A 176 2.95 -10.97 10.52
CA ASP A 176 2.30 -10.49 9.30
C ASP A 176 3.23 -9.73 8.32
N SER A 177 4.48 -10.16 8.16
CA SER A 177 5.37 -9.59 7.15
C SER A 177 4.75 -9.71 5.75
N LYS A 178 5.29 -8.98 4.76
CA LYS A 178 4.80 -8.96 3.36
C LYS A 178 4.55 -10.35 2.74
N ASN A 179 5.19 -11.39 3.29
CA ASN A 179 5.09 -12.78 2.83
C ASN A 179 4.39 -13.70 3.84
N GLY A 180 3.70 -13.16 4.86
CA GLY A 180 3.03 -13.95 5.89
C GLY A 180 3.97 -14.71 6.84
N LYS A 181 5.29 -14.45 6.79
CA LYS A 181 6.28 -15.10 7.66
C LYS A 181 6.56 -14.25 8.88
N GLU A 182 6.54 -14.88 10.04
CA GLU A 182 7.01 -14.26 11.28
C GLU A 182 8.53 -14.34 11.38
N ARG A 183 9.14 -13.35 12.03
CA ARG A 183 10.56 -13.36 12.35
C ARG A 183 10.85 -12.67 13.67
N MET A 184 11.82 -13.21 14.39
CA MET A 184 12.38 -12.60 15.59
C MET A 184 13.55 -11.69 15.20
N ILE A 185 13.62 -10.53 15.82
CA ILE A 185 14.68 -9.55 15.62
C ILE A 185 15.24 -9.17 16.98
N PRO A 186 16.50 -9.48 17.27
CA PRO A 186 17.16 -9.02 18.50
C PRO A 186 17.48 -7.53 18.40
N PHE A 187 17.53 -6.85 19.53
CA PHE A 187 17.95 -5.45 19.61
C PHE A 187 18.93 -5.24 20.77
N SER A 188 19.67 -4.12 20.71
CA SER A 188 20.72 -3.79 21.68
C SER A 188 20.15 -3.19 22.97
N GLU A 189 20.98 -3.14 24.02
CA GLU A 189 20.66 -2.44 25.28
C GLU A 189 20.24 -1.00 25.06
N SER A 190 20.95 -0.28 24.17
CA SER A 190 20.63 1.12 23.86
C SER A 190 19.22 1.31 23.28
N ILE A 191 18.70 0.33 22.53
CA ILE A 191 17.31 0.35 22.07
C ILE A 191 16.36 -0.02 23.21
N ASN A 192 16.74 -0.97 24.06
CA ASN A 192 15.95 -1.33 25.24
C ASN A 192 15.68 -0.10 26.13
N GLU A 193 16.72 0.69 26.42
CA GLU A 193 16.59 1.94 27.18
C GLU A 193 15.67 2.97 26.51
N VAL A 194 15.63 2.98 25.19
CA VAL A 194 14.72 3.87 24.42
C VAL A 194 13.28 3.41 24.49
N LEU A 195 13.04 2.09 24.47
CA LEU A 195 11.70 1.51 24.51
C LEU A 195 11.08 1.52 25.94
N LEU A 196 11.91 1.63 26.97
CA LEU A 196 11.47 1.74 28.37
C LEU A 196 11.05 3.17 28.77
N LYS A 197 11.31 4.19 27.97
CA LYS A 197 10.94 5.59 28.22
C LYS A 197 9.58 5.94 27.64
#